data_ca762ecc2224ae8513fbd91070b0f7e6
#
_entry.id   ca762ecc2224ae8513fbd91070b0f7e6
#
_cell.length_a   1.000
_cell.length_b   1.000
_cell.length_c   1.000
_cell.angle_alpha   90.00
_cell.angle_beta   90.00
_cell.angle_gamma   90.00
#
_symmetry.space_group_name_H-M   'P 1'
#
loop_
_entity.id
_entity.type
_entity.pdbx_description
1 polymer ?
#
loop_
_entity_poly.entity_id
_entity_poly.type
_entity_poly.pdbx_seq_one_letter_code
_entity_poly.pdbx_strand_id
1 'polypeptide(L)'
;MCVVCGCSDAGAAGGVGHEHGHDHDHDDAHGHGHDHAHEHVHAPAHEHVHVGGNGDLHFGVGAARVSVPGMSQARAIKLETDILGENNRIARRNRLHFEVHGVTALNLVSSPGSGKTTLLCATITALKARAPALPVSVIEGDQQTSVDADRIRETGAPAIQINTGKGCHLDAPMVAGAFDALHDHHHAHAHHDARSLLFIENVGNLVCPAVWDLGEDAKVAILSVTEGEDKPLKYPDMFAAASLMIVNKIDLLPHLRFDVERCITAARRVNPAIEVIRLSATTGEGMDDWLSWLEQRMAPVARVAEGAERVTSAAR
;
A
#
# COMPACT_ATOMS: atom_id res chain seq x y z
N MET A 1 15.91 -5.10 -0.86
CA MET A 1 15.51 -5.20 -2.29
C MET A 1 14.04 -5.54 -2.31
N CYS A 2 13.19 -4.62 -2.74
CA CYS A 2 11.76 -4.90 -2.86
C CYS A 2 11.53 -5.67 -4.16
N VAL A 3 11.22 -6.97 -4.08
CA VAL A 3 11.02 -7.84 -5.25
C VAL A 3 9.73 -7.47 -6.01
N VAL A 4 8.77 -6.84 -5.33
CA VAL A 4 7.44 -6.52 -5.88
C VAL A 4 7.44 -5.26 -6.74
N CYS A 5 8.28 -4.25 -6.44
CA CYS A 5 8.28 -2.98 -7.17
C CYS A 5 9.53 -2.70 -8.02
N GLY A 6 10.51 -3.60 -8.05
CA GLY A 6 11.71 -3.46 -8.86
C GLY A 6 12.64 -2.30 -8.47
N CYS A 7 12.50 -1.75 -7.25
CA CYS A 7 13.38 -0.70 -6.75
C CYS A 7 14.78 -1.27 -6.50
N SER A 8 15.63 -1.29 -7.53
CA SER A 8 17.04 -1.66 -7.40
C SER A 8 17.91 -0.43 -7.17
N ASP A 9 18.86 -0.55 -6.26
CA ASP A 9 19.89 0.47 -6.04
C ASP A 9 20.68 0.74 -7.33
N ALA A 10 20.57 1.93 -7.87
CA ALA A 10 21.59 2.51 -8.74
C ALA A 10 22.71 3.03 -7.83
N GLY A 11 23.47 2.11 -7.24
CA GLY A 11 24.68 2.44 -6.48
C GLY A 11 25.79 2.87 -7.41
N ALA A 12 26.22 4.11 -7.31
CA ALA A 12 27.39 4.63 -7.96
C ALA A 12 28.63 3.85 -7.54
N ALA A 13 29.24 3.09 -8.44
CA ALA A 13 30.59 2.58 -8.32
C ALA A 13 31.50 3.41 -9.21
N GLY A 14 32.17 4.40 -8.61
CA GLY A 14 33.36 5.00 -9.16
C GLY A 14 34.51 4.00 -9.04
N GLY A 15 34.98 3.44 -10.12
CA GLY A 15 36.16 2.57 -10.20
C GLY A 15 37.19 3.20 -11.12
N VAL A 16 38.32 3.57 -10.52
CA VAL A 16 39.52 4.11 -11.17
C VAL A 16 40.17 3.01 -12.00
N GLY A 17 40.56 3.36 -13.27
CA GLY A 17 41.25 2.47 -14.16
C GLY A 17 42.69 2.18 -13.72
N HIS A 18 43.14 0.98 -14.04
CA HIS A 18 44.55 0.67 -14.28
C HIS A 18 44.68 -0.16 -15.53
N GLU A 19 45.32 0.45 -16.55
CA GLU A 19 45.87 -0.23 -17.73
C GLU A 19 47.08 -1.07 -17.28
N HIS A 20 47.09 -2.33 -17.69
CA HIS A 20 48.35 -3.06 -17.94
C HIS A 20 48.15 -3.94 -19.17
N GLY A 21 48.82 -3.52 -20.25
CA GLY A 21 49.06 -4.34 -21.42
C GLY A 21 50.15 -5.38 -21.16
N HIS A 22 49.96 -6.56 -21.70
CA HIS A 22 51.03 -7.49 -22.05
C HIS A 22 50.62 -8.27 -23.28
N ASP A 23 51.36 -7.98 -24.38
CA ASP A 23 51.48 -8.81 -25.57
C ASP A 23 52.23 -10.10 -25.22
N HIS A 24 51.76 -11.24 -25.69
CA HIS A 24 52.58 -12.40 -26.02
C HIS A 24 51.91 -13.22 -27.11
N ASP A 25 52.54 -13.14 -28.31
CA ASP A 25 52.43 -14.13 -29.36
C ASP A 25 53.01 -15.46 -28.91
N HIS A 26 52.36 -16.58 -29.23
CA HIS A 26 52.97 -17.86 -29.55
C HIS A 26 52.01 -18.72 -30.37
N ASP A 27 52.43 -19.00 -31.61
CA ASP A 27 52.04 -20.11 -32.45
C ASP A 27 52.35 -21.44 -31.72
N ASP A 28 51.46 -22.41 -31.83
CA ASP A 28 51.82 -23.77 -32.22
C ASP A 28 50.57 -24.66 -32.40
N ALA A 29 50.58 -25.36 -33.50
CA ALA A 29 49.57 -26.30 -33.97
C ALA A 29 49.76 -27.68 -33.32
N HIS A 30 48.70 -28.28 -32.77
CA HIS A 30 48.49 -29.73 -32.73
C HIS A 30 47.02 -30.07 -32.61
N GLY A 31 46.49 -30.80 -33.61
CA GLY A 31 45.15 -31.32 -33.63
C GLY A 31 44.99 -32.57 -32.73
N HIS A 32 43.92 -32.59 -31.97
CA HIS A 32 43.26 -33.83 -31.50
C HIS A 32 41.76 -33.57 -31.40
N GLY A 33 40.99 -34.33 -32.19
CA GLY A 33 39.54 -34.32 -32.16
C GLY A 33 39.02 -34.94 -30.87
N HIS A 34 38.14 -34.21 -30.20
CA HIS A 34 37.22 -34.79 -29.24
C HIS A 34 35.83 -34.16 -29.50
N ASP A 35 34.89 -35.04 -29.84
CA ASP A 35 33.46 -34.74 -29.89
C ASP A 35 33.00 -34.30 -28.50
N HIS A 36 32.72 -33.02 -28.34
CA HIS A 36 31.95 -32.52 -27.23
C HIS A 36 30.64 -31.96 -27.77
N ALA A 37 29.55 -32.65 -27.39
CA ALA A 37 28.18 -32.13 -27.53
C ALA A 37 28.09 -30.76 -26.84
N HIS A 38 28.06 -29.70 -27.62
CA HIS A 38 27.77 -28.36 -27.11
C HIS A 38 26.26 -28.28 -26.87
N GLU A 39 25.89 -28.33 -25.61
CA GLU A 39 24.60 -27.88 -25.16
C GLU A 39 24.49 -26.38 -25.47
N HIS A 40 23.72 -26.05 -26.51
CA HIS A 40 23.41 -24.66 -26.85
C HIS A 40 22.53 -24.10 -25.73
N VAL A 41 23.14 -23.40 -24.78
CA VAL A 41 22.44 -22.50 -23.88
C VAL A 41 21.81 -21.43 -24.75
N HIS A 42 20.52 -21.56 -25.02
CA HIS A 42 19.74 -20.53 -25.68
C HIS A 42 19.85 -19.25 -24.84
N ALA A 43 20.42 -18.22 -25.44
CA ALA A 43 20.37 -16.86 -24.90
C ALA A 43 18.90 -16.51 -24.57
N PRO A 44 18.62 -15.78 -23.47
CA PRO A 44 17.27 -15.40 -23.14
C PRO A 44 16.65 -14.66 -24.31
N ALA A 45 15.42 -15.05 -24.67
CA ALA A 45 14.66 -14.44 -25.75
C ALA A 45 14.67 -12.92 -25.57
N HIS A 46 15.17 -12.21 -26.58
CA HIS A 46 15.10 -10.76 -26.63
C HIS A 46 13.63 -10.36 -26.53
N GLU A 47 13.28 -9.58 -25.51
CA GLU A 47 11.97 -8.97 -25.40
C GLU A 47 11.72 -8.16 -26.67
N HIS A 48 10.71 -8.52 -27.44
CA HIS A 48 10.36 -7.82 -28.68
C HIS A 48 9.76 -6.46 -28.30
N VAL A 49 10.48 -5.40 -28.62
CA VAL A 49 9.96 -4.02 -28.54
C VAL A 49 8.94 -3.83 -29.64
N HIS A 50 7.70 -3.55 -29.29
CA HIS A 50 6.67 -3.16 -30.24
C HIS A 50 6.68 -1.65 -30.43
N VAL A 51 6.80 -1.19 -31.69
CA VAL A 51 6.69 0.23 -32.04
C VAL A 51 5.24 0.53 -32.36
N GLY A 52 4.62 1.42 -31.58
CA GLY A 52 3.26 1.93 -31.83
C GLY A 52 3.22 2.83 -33.07
N GLY A 53 2.02 3.06 -33.61
CA GLY A 53 1.81 3.87 -34.82
C GLY A 53 2.31 5.33 -34.73
N ASN A 54 2.55 5.84 -33.51
CA ASN A 54 3.08 7.17 -33.23
C ASN A 54 4.61 7.17 -32.95
N GLY A 55 5.29 6.06 -33.15
CA GLY A 55 6.70 5.90 -32.78
C GLY A 55 6.93 5.56 -31.30
N ASP A 56 5.88 5.35 -30.53
CA ASP A 56 5.97 4.95 -29.11
C ASP A 56 6.56 3.53 -29.00
N LEU A 57 7.48 3.34 -28.07
CA LEU A 57 8.13 2.07 -27.82
C LEU A 57 7.44 1.33 -26.66
N HIS A 58 6.98 0.13 -26.95
CA HIS A 58 6.36 -0.76 -25.96
C HIS A 58 7.30 -1.93 -25.66
N PHE A 59 7.83 -1.98 -24.43
CA PHE A 59 8.76 -3.01 -23.97
C PHE A 59 8.07 -4.21 -23.31
N GLY A 60 6.75 -4.26 -23.33
CA GLY A 60 5.99 -5.37 -22.76
C GLY A 60 4.51 -5.31 -23.08
N VAL A 61 3.89 -6.49 -23.17
CA VAL A 61 2.43 -6.65 -23.36
C VAL A 61 1.84 -7.22 -22.06
N GLY A 62 0.94 -6.46 -21.42
CA GLY A 62 0.24 -6.87 -20.19
C GLY A 62 0.58 -5.98 -18.98
N ALA A 63 0.15 -6.43 -17.79
CA ALA A 63 0.43 -5.72 -16.54
C ALA A 63 1.94 -5.59 -16.30
N ALA A 64 2.36 -4.42 -15.81
CA ALA A 64 3.76 -4.18 -15.44
C ALA A 64 4.21 -5.25 -14.43
N ARG A 65 5.19 -6.07 -14.79
CA ARG A 65 5.72 -7.15 -13.96
C ARG A 65 7.16 -6.85 -13.57
N VAL A 66 7.53 -7.32 -12.38
CA VAL A 66 8.87 -7.15 -11.84
C VAL A 66 9.88 -7.90 -12.71
N SER A 67 10.89 -7.18 -13.21
CA SER A 67 12.07 -7.75 -13.84
C SER A 67 13.23 -7.71 -12.85
N VAL A 68 13.76 -8.87 -12.49
CA VAL A 68 14.95 -8.99 -11.64
C VAL A 68 16.09 -9.53 -12.49
N PRO A 69 17.19 -8.79 -12.63
CA PRO A 69 18.34 -9.26 -13.39
C PRO A 69 18.81 -10.64 -12.93
N GLY A 70 18.95 -11.58 -13.86
CA GLY A 70 19.39 -12.96 -13.56
C GLY A 70 18.29 -13.91 -13.03
N MET A 71 17.04 -13.47 -12.97
CA MET A 71 15.91 -14.30 -12.56
C MET A 71 14.93 -14.50 -13.71
N SER A 72 14.50 -15.74 -13.96
CA SER A 72 13.45 -16.00 -14.94
C SER A 72 12.11 -15.41 -14.47
N GLN A 73 11.29 -14.96 -15.41
CA GLN A 73 9.98 -14.39 -15.11
C GLN A 73 9.08 -15.35 -14.30
N ALA A 74 9.09 -16.64 -14.63
CA ALA A 74 8.34 -17.64 -13.89
C ALA A 74 8.78 -17.75 -12.42
N ARG A 75 10.10 -17.65 -12.16
CA ARG A 75 10.64 -17.66 -10.80
C ARG A 75 10.31 -16.37 -10.04
N ALA A 76 10.35 -15.23 -10.70
CA ALA A 76 9.95 -13.95 -10.11
C ALA A 76 8.46 -13.95 -9.71
N ILE A 77 7.58 -14.42 -10.60
CA ILE A 77 6.14 -14.56 -10.33
C ILE A 77 5.88 -15.50 -9.15
N LYS A 78 6.57 -16.66 -9.12
CA LYS A 78 6.41 -17.60 -8.03
C LYS A 78 6.83 -16.99 -6.69
N LEU A 79 7.98 -16.33 -6.65
CA LEU A 79 8.49 -15.68 -5.44
C LEU A 79 7.53 -14.57 -4.95
N GLU A 80 7.01 -13.76 -5.86
CA GLU A 80 5.99 -12.76 -5.56
C GLU A 80 4.72 -13.38 -4.97
N THR A 81 4.24 -14.46 -5.60
CA THR A 81 3.05 -15.20 -5.13
C THR A 81 3.28 -15.79 -3.74
N ASP A 82 4.45 -16.36 -3.48
CA ASP A 82 4.79 -16.97 -2.18
C ASP A 82 4.89 -15.88 -1.08
N ILE A 83 5.52 -14.73 -1.39
CA ILE A 83 5.64 -13.58 -0.45
C ILE A 83 4.26 -12.99 -0.12
N LEU A 84 3.45 -12.70 -1.13
CA LEU A 84 2.10 -12.17 -0.94
C LEU A 84 1.19 -13.19 -0.24
N GLY A 85 1.35 -14.49 -0.53
CA GLY A 85 0.64 -15.57 0.14
C GLY A 85 0.90 -15.61 1.64
N GLU A 86 2.16 -15.48 2.05
CA GLU A 86 2.52 -15.42 3.48
C GLU A 86 2.04 -14.13 4.13
N ASN A 87 2.19 -12.98 3.47
CA ASN A 87 1.62 -11.72 3.95
C ASN A 87 0.11 -11.86 4.20
N ASN A 88 -0.63 -12.40 3.23
CA ASN A 88 -2.08 -12.54 3.33
C ASN A 88 -2.51 -13.51 4.45
N ARG A 89 -1.67 -14.50 4.76
CA ARG A 89 -1.88 -15.39 5.91
C ARG A 89 -1.79 -14.62 7.23
N ILE A 90 -0.81 -13.73 7.34
CA ILE A 90 -0.64 -12.87 8.54
C ILE A 90 -1.71 -11.80 8.58
N ALA A 91 -2.05 -11.17 7.46
CA ALA A 91 -3.13 -10.18 7.37
C ALA A 91 -4.48 -10.73 7.87
N ARG A 92 -4.80 -11.99 7.53
CA ARG A 92 -6.00 -12.65 8.09
C ARG A 92 -5.95 -12.78 9.62
N ARG A 93 -4.77 -13.05 10.19
CA ARG A 93 -4.61 -13.09 11.67
C ARG A 93 -4.77 -11.71 12.28
N ASN A 94 -4.19 -10.67 11.66
CA ASN A 94 -4.36 -9.29 12.09
C ASN A 94 -5.85 -8.91 12.12
N ARG A 95 -6.59 -9.21 11.05
CA ARG A 95 -8.03 -8.94 10.94
C ARG A 95 -8.81 -9.58 12.08
N LEU A 96 -8.59 -10.86 12.35
CA LEU A 96 -9.21 -11.56 13.48
C LEU A 96 -8.82 -10.93 14.82
N HIS A 97 -7.56 -10.52 14.97
CA HIS A 97 -7.08 -9.86 16.18
C HIS A 97 -7.78 -8.50 16.38
N PHE A 98 -7.91 -7.69 15.31
CA PHE A 98 -8.66 -6.44 15.35
C PHE A 98 -10.14 -6.67 15.70
N GLU A 99 -10.79 -7.64 15.07
CA GLU A 99 -12.18 -7.98 15.34
C GLU A 99 -12.42 -8.38 16.81
N VAL A 100 -11.56 -9.24 17.38
CA VAL A 100 -11.67 -9.70 18.79
C VAL A 100 -11.52 -8.52 19.75
N HIS A 101 -10.73 -7.50 19.42
CA HIS A 101 -10.52 -6.33 20.26
C HIS A 101 -11.46 -5.15 19.92
N GLY A 102 -12.44 -5.36 19.02
CA GLY A 102 -13.38 -4.30 18.63
C GLY A 102 -12.71 -3.13 17.89
N VAL A 103 -11.58 -3.39 17.23
CA VAL A 103 -10.81 -2.37 16.48
C VAL A 103 -11.27 -2.31 15.04
N THR A 104 -11.65 -1.12 14.57
CA THR A 104 -11.81 -0.84 13.15
C THR A 104 -10.48 -0.28 12.61
N ALA A 105 -9.79 -1.02 11.76
CA ALA A 105 -8.50 -0.65 11.20
C ALA A 105 -8.64 -0.10 9.78
N LEU A 106 -8.08 1.09 9.51
CA LEU A 106 -8.13 1.74 8.21
C LEU A 106 -6.73 2.00 7.67
N ASN A 107 -6.47 1.55 6.44
CA ASN A 107 -5.19 1.75 5.76
C ASN A 107 -5.26 2.99 4.85
N LEU A 108 -4.55 4.05 5.22
CA LEU A 108 -4.47 5.31 4.48
C LEU A 108 -3.32 5.24 3.48
N VAL A 109 -3.63 5.31 2.21
CA VAL A 109 -2.67 5.20 1.10
C VAL A 109 -2.75 6.41 0.18
N SER A 110 -1.61 6.87 -0.34
CA SER A 110 -1.57 8.02 -1.25
C SER A 110 -0.23 8.17 -1.95
N SER A 111 -0.16 9.10 -2.90
CA SER A 111 1.13 9.68 -3.33
C SER A 111 1.78 10.46 -2.19
N PRO A 112 3.11 10.66 -2.21
CA PRO A 112 3.77 11.63 -1.34
C PRO A 112 3.17 13.03 -1.50
N GLY A 113 3.02 13.76 -0.39
CA GLY A 113 2.51 15.13 -0.42
C GLY A 113 1.00 15.28 -0.63
N SER A 114 0.19 14.22 -0.70
CA SER A 114 -1.28 14.29 -0.80
C SER A 114 -1.96 14.82 0.46
N GLY A 115 -1.24 14.89 1.59
CA GLY A 115 -1.72 15.42 2.86
C GLY A 115 -2.32 14.37 3.79
N LYS A 116 -1.86 13.11 3.72
CA LYS A 116 -2.30 12.02 4.63
C LYS A 116 -2.18 12.42 6.10
N THR A 117 -0.97 12.75 6.54
CA THR A 117 -0.68 13.11 7.95
C THR A 117 -1.49 14.33 8.39
N THR A 118 -1.65 15.35 7.52
CA THR A 118 -2.46 16.54 7.83
C THR A 118 -3.94 16.16 8.01
N LEU A 119 -4.48 15.33 7.10
CA LEU A 119 -5.84 14.81 7.21
C LEU A 119 -6.01 13.98 8.49
N LEU A 120 -5.05 13.11 8.79
CA LEU A 120 -5.09 12.27 9.98
C LEU A 120 -5.09 13.08 11.26
N CYS A 121 -4.20 14.08 11.40
CA CYS A 121 -4.19 15.00 12.55
C CYS A 121 -5.51 15.77 12.69
N ALA A 122 -6.06 16.31 11.58
CA ALA A 122 -7.35 16.99 11.58
C ALA A 122 -8.49 16.03 11.99
N THR A 123 -8.48 14.81 11.49
CA THR A 123 -9.45 13.75 11.83
C THR A 123 -9.41 13.42 13.33
N ILE A 124 -8.23 13.17 13.89
CA ILE A 124 -8.07 12.87 15.31
C ILE A 124 -8.58 14.01 16.20
N THR A 125 -8.22 15.24 15.82
CA THR A 125 -8.68 16.45 16.53
C THR A 125 -10.21 16.56 16.51
N ALA A 126 -10.83 16.36 15.35
CA ALA A 126 -12.27 16.41 15.19
C ALA A 126 -12.98 15.26 15.94
N LEU A 127 -12.44 14.04 15.88
CA LEU A 127 -12.97 12.89 16.63
C LEU A 127 -12.91 13.10 18.14
N LYS A 128 -11.82 13.67 18.66
CA LYS A 128 -11.71 13.99 20.09
C LYS A 128 -12.74 15.02 20.55
N ALA A 129 -13.08 15.99 19.71
CA ALA A 129 -14.13 16.95 20.00
C ALA A 129 -15.53 16.33 19.95
N ARG A 130 -15.79 15.43 18.96
CA ARG A 130 -17.11 14.84 18.69
C ARG A 130 -17.40 13.61 19.54
N ALA A 131 -16.39 12.77 19.80
CA ALA A 131 -16.49 11.52 20.53
C ALA A 131 -15.27 11.32 21.45
N PRO A 132 -15.17 12.09 22.57
CA PRO A 132 -13.97 12.09 23.43
C PRO A 132 -13.64 10.72 24.05
N ALA A 133 -14.62 9.84 24.15
CA ALA A 133 -14.46 8.50 24.71
C ALA A 133 -14.01 7.46 23.68
N LEU A 134 -13.94 7.80 22.38
CA LEU A 134 -13.49 6.90 21.32
C LEU A 134 -11.96 6.77 21.36
N PRO A 135 -11.40 5.57 21.66
CA PRO A 135 -9.98 5.37 21.56
C PRO A 135 -9.54 5.40 20.09
N VAL A 136 -8.54 6.23 19.81
CA VAL A 136 -7.94 6.33 18.47
C VAL A 136 -6.44 6.12 18.61
N SER A 137 -5.87 5.20 17.82
CA SER A 137 -4.45 4.92 17.75
C SER A 137 -3.95 4.93 16.32
N VAL A 138 -2.64 5.08 16.14
CA VAL A 138 -2.02 5.20 14.81
C VAL A 138 -0.78 4.32 14.70
N ILE A 139 -0.68 3.64 13.58
CA ILE A 139 0.57 3.06 13.08
C ILE A 139 1.00 3.92 11.90
N GLU A 140 2.17 4.54 11.98
CA GLU A 140 2.71 5.40 10.92
C GLU A 140 3.91 4.70 10.27
N GLY A 141 3.90 4.59 8.94
CA GLY A 141 4.96 4.01 8.14
C GLY A 141 5.70 5.06 7.32
N ASP A 142 6.96 5.31 7.67
CA ASP A 142 7.86 6.17 6.89
C ASP A 142 9.19 5.48 6.61
N GLN A 143 9.94 6.00 5.64
CA GLN A 143 11.23 5.43 5.26
C GLN A 143 12.36 5.81 6.23
N GLN A 144 12.36 7.03 6.78
CA GLN A 144 13.53 7.55 7.50
C GLN A 144 13.22 8.48 8.68
N THR A 145 12.06 9.17 8.71
CA THR A 145 11.83 10.26 9.66
C THR A 145 10.72 9.95 10.65
N SER A 146 10.76 10.56 11.84
CA SER A 146 9.71 10.47 12.85
C SER A 146 8.77 11.68 12.85
N VAL A 147 8.96 12.61 11.94
CA VAL A 147 8.28 13.91 11.94
C VAL A 147 6.76 13.75 11.89
N ASP A 148 6.25 12.83 11.05
CA ASP A 148 4.82 12.63 10.92
C ASP A 148 4.24 11.90 12.14
N ALA A 149 4.94 10.92 12.70
CA ALA A 149 4.53 10.29 13.96
C ALA A 149 4.50 11.28 15.12
N ASP A 150 5.46 12.21 15.19
CA ASP A 150 5.51 13.23 16.24
C ASP A 150 4.34 14.22 16.11
N ARG A 151 4.00 14.67 14.91
CA ARG A 151 2.79 15.46 14.64
C ARG A 151 1.50 14.76 15.06
N ILE A 152 1.41 13.46 14.84
CA ILE A 152 0.27 12.66 15.27
C ILE A 152 0.21 12.60 16.80
N ARG A 153 1.34 12.36 17.48
CA ARG A 153 1.43 12.35 18.95
C ARG A 153 1.04 13.69 19.57
N GLU A 154 1.37 14.81 18.92
CA GLU A 154 0.94 16.17 19.35
C GLU A 154 -0.58 16.30 19.41
N THR A 155 -1.34 15.55 18.61
CA THR A 155 -2.80 15.48 18.75
C THR A 155 -3.24 14.78 20.03
N GLY A 156 -2.31 14.12 20.75
CA GLY A 156 -2.56 13.30 21.93
C GLY A 156 -3.11 11.90 21.61
N ALA A 157 -3.05 11.43 20.39
CA ALA A 157 -3.28 10.03 20.05
C ALA A 157 -1.98 9.23 20.19
N PRO A 158 -2.03 8.00 20.77
CA PRO A 158 -0.87 7.11 20.75
C PRO A 158 -0.52 6.76 19.30
N ALA A 159 0.77 6.86 18.98
CA ALA A 159 1.26 6.52 17.64
C ALA A 159 2.57 5.77 17.74
N ILE A 160 2.68 4.67 16.98
CA ILE A 160 3.92 3.93 16.76
C ILE A 160 4.37 4.16 15.33
N GLN A 161 5.65 4.52 15.21
CA GLN A 161 6.29 4.63 13.91
C GLN A 161 6.96 3.32 13.54
N ILE A 162 6.78 2.94 12.28
CA ILE A 162 7.54 1.88 11.63
C ILE A 162 8.49 2.52 10.61
N ASN A 163 9.79 2.41 10.86
CA ASN A 163 10.78 2.80 9.88
C ASN A 163 11.00 1.64 8.90
N THR A 164 10.54 1.83 7.67
CA THR A 164 10.65 0.81 6.63
C THR A 164 12.02 0.79 5.93
N GLY A 165 12.88 1.77 6.22
CA GLY A 165 14.19 1.92 5.57
C GLY A 165 14.06 2.05 4.05
N LYS A 166 14.48 1.04 3.31
CA LYS A 166 14.33 0.99 1.84
C LYS A 166 12.97 0.46 1.38
N GLY A 167 12.11 0.04 2.29
CA GLY A 167 10.76 -0.42 1.97
C GLY A 167 9.86 0.73 1.56
N CYS A 168 9.03 0.51 0.55
CA CYS A 168 8.09 1.51 0.03
C CYS A 168 6.64 1.26 0.44
N HIS A 169 6.41 0.38 1.43
CA HIS A 169 5.11 0.03 1.99
C HIS A 169 5.27 -0.65 3.35
N LEU A 170 4.17 -0.72 4.10
CA LEU A 170 4.02 -1.58 5.25
C LEU A 170 3.55 -2.98 4.81
N ASP A 171 3.91 -4.01 5.58
CA ASP A 171 3.41 -5.37 5.44
C ASP A 171 2.65 -5.83 6.70
N ALA A 172 1.95 -6.96 6.61
CA ALA A 172 1.14 -7.47 7.70
C ALA A 172 1.95 -7.85 8.97
N PRO A 173 3.17 -8.42 8.87
CA PRO A 173 4.03 -8.63 10.03
C PRO A 173 4.41 -7.34 10.77
N MET A 174 4.76 -6.28 10.03
CA MET A 174 5.08 -4.96 10.61
C MET A 174 3.89 -4.39 11.40
N VAL A 175 2.70 -4.48 10.81
CA VAL A 175 1.47 -3.99 11.45
C VAL A 175 1.13 -4.83 12.69
N ALA A 176 1.30 -6.16 12.64
CA ALA A 176 1.10 -7.02 13.80
C ALA A 176 1.98 -6.59 14.98
N GLY A 177 3.29 -6.46 14.76
CA GLY A 177 4.22 -6.06 15.82
C GLY A 177 3.95 -4.66 16.39
N ALA A 178 3.55 -3.70 15.55
CA ALA A 178 3.19 -2.36 16.00
C ALA A 178 1.87 -2.35 16.80
N PHE A 179 0.91 -3.16 16.40
CA PHE A 179 -0.36 -3.29 17.10
C PHE A 179 -0.17 -3.92 18.49
N ASP A 180 0.64 -4.98 18.60
CA ASP A 180 0.98 -5.60 19.89
C ASP A 180 1.63 -4.57 20.82
N ALA A 181 2.60 -3.78 20.30
CA ALA A 181 3.25 -2.75 21.09
C ALA A 181 2.29 -1.63 21.54
N LEU A 182 1.30 -1.24 20.72
CA LEU A 182 0.25 -0.30 21.11
C LEU A 182 -0.63 -0.86 22.25
N HIS A 183 -0.92 -2.16 22.20
CA HIS A 183 -1.74 -2.83 23.22
C HIS A 183 -1.00 -3.01 24.55
N ASP A 184 0.28 -3.40 24.54
CA ASP A 184 1.08 -3.57 25.76
C ASP A 184 1.18 -2.28 26.57
N HIS A 185 1.19 -1.13 25.91
CA HIS A 185 1.15 0.18 26.57
C HIS A 185 -0.21 0.55 27.18
N HIS A 186 -1.31 -0.12 26.78
CA HIS A 186 -2.68 0.22 27.18
C HIS A 186 -3.35 -0.81 28.09
N HIS A 187 -2.74 -1.94 28.42
CA HIS A 187 -3.33 -3.01 29.23
C HIS A 187 -3.76 -2.63 30.65
N ALA A 188 -3.57 -1.40 31.10
CA ALA A 188 -4.00 -1.00 32.43
C ALA A 188 -5.52 -0.79 32.60
N HIS A 189 -6.32 -0.52 31.54
CA HIS A 189 -7.73 -0.10 31.71
C HIS A 189 -8.68 -0.38 30.53
N ALA A 190 -8.44 -1.32 29.61
CA ALA A 190 -9.35 -1.53 28.50
C ALA A 190 -10.50 -2.46 28.85
N HIS A 191 -11.72 -1.94 28.88
CA HIS A 191 -12.95 -2.73 28.81
C HIS A 191 -13.03 -3.40 27.43
N HIS A 192 -13.13 -4.72 27.39
CA HIS A 192 -13.20 -5.55 26.16
C HIS A 192 -14.39 -5.23 25.22
N ASP A 193 -15.28 -4.33 25.59
CA ASP A 193 -16.47 -3.95 24.82
C ASP A 193 -16.38 -2.55 24.17
N ALA A 194 -15.29 -1.83 24.37
CA ALA A 194 -15.15 -0.49 23.79
C ALA A 194 -14.61 -0.58 22.35
N ARG A 195 -15.38 -0.04 21.41
CA ARG A 195 -14.88 0.13 20.01
C ARG A 195 -13.75 1.10 19.98
N SER A 196 -12.77 0.84 19.10
CA SER A 196 -11.63 1.70 18.87
C SER A 196 -11.33 1.83 17.38
N LEU A 197 -10.60 2.87 17.04
CA LEU A 197 -10.19 3.16 15.67
C LEU A 197 -8.67 3.11 15.57
N LEU A 198 -8.17 2.31 14.63
CA LEU A 198 -6.77 2.23 14.29
C LEU A 198 -6.57 2.81 12.88
N PHE A 199 -5.80 3.88 12.78
CA PHE A 199 -5.31 4.33 11.48
C PHE A 199 -3.93 3.72 11.21
N ILE A 200 -3.76 3.18 10.01
CA ILE A 200 -2.48 2.74 9.48
C ILE A 200 -2.12 3.73 8.37
N GLU A 201 -1.25 4.68 8.65
CA GLU A 201 -0.73 5.58 7.63
C GLU A 201 0.40 4.88 6.89
N ASN A 202 0.16 4.52 5.63
CA ASN A 202 1.15 3.84 4.81
C ASN A 202 2.15 4.81 4.20
N VAL A 203 3.31 4.31 3.81
CA VAL A 203 4.32 5.06 3.05
C VAL A 203 3.69 5.69 1.81
N GLY A 204 4.10 6.93 1.48
CA GLY A 204 3.61 7.65 0.30
C GLY A 204 3.96 6.95 -1.01
N ASN A 205 3.09 6.04 -1.46
CA ASN A 205 3.26 5.25 -2.68
C ASN A 205 1.90 4.73 -3.15
N LEU A 206 1.63 4.80 -4.47
CA LEU A 206 0.38 4.29 -5.06
C LEU A 206 0.52 2.92 -5.74
N VAL A 207 1.70 2.34 -5.77
CA VAL A 207 1.96 1.04 -6.42
C VAL A 207 2.02 -0.08 -5.39
N CYS A 208 3.05 -0.06 -4.55
CA CYS A 208 3.31 -1.17 -3.63
C CYS A 208 2.17 -1.42 -2.63
N PRO A 209 1.62 -0.41 -1.93
CA PRO A 209 0.57 -0.66 -0.94
C PRO A 209 -0.74 -1.20 -1.53
N ALA A 210 -0.92 -1.15 -2.85
CA ALA A 210 -2.13 -1.64 -3.51
C ALA A 210 -2.35 -3.15 -3.29
N VAL A 211 -1.29 -3.93 -3.40
CA VAL A 211 -1.34 -5.40 -3.38
C VAL A 211 -1.12 -6.01 -1.99
N TRP A 212 -0.75 -5.19 -0.99
CA TRP A 212 -0.49 -5.66 0.37
C TRP A 212 -1.73 -5.49 1.25
N ASP A 213 -2.27 -6.61 1.70
CA ASP A 213 -3.31 -6.67 2.74
C ASP A 213 -2.61 -6.59 4.11
N LEU A 214 -3.04 -5.69 4.97
CA LEU A 214 -2.49 -5.50 6.32
C LEU A 214 -3.41 -6.10 7.39
N GLY A 215 -4.59 -6.55 7.00
CA GLY A 215 -5.69 -6.96 7.88
C GLY A 215 -6.68 -5.83 8.14
N GLU A 216 -6.55 -4.71 7.44
CA GLU A 216 -7.45 -3.56 7.54
C GLU A 216 -8.89 -3.87 7.15
N ASP A 217 -9.84 -3.14 7.72
CA ASP A 217 -11.26 -3.18 7.37
C ASP A 217 -11.50 -2.47 6.02
N ALA A 218 -10.81 -1.38 5.79
CA ALA A 218 -10.88 -0.64 4.55
C ALA A 218 -9.56 0.03 4.17
N LYS A 219 -9.28 0.06 2.87
CA LYS A 219 -8.22 0.87 2.28
C LYS A 219 -8.81 2.19 1.78
N VAL A 220 -8.23 3.30 2.20
CA VAL A 220 -8.66 4.66 1.87
C VAL A 220 -7.58 5.32 1.01
N ALA A 221 -7.87 5.56 -0.26
CA ALA A 221 -6.97 6.23 -1.18
C ALA A 221 -7.15 7.75 -1.09
N ILE A 222 -6.10 8.48 -0.73
CA ILE A 222 -6.12 9.93 -0.62
C ILE A 222 -5.41 10.51 -1.85
N LEU A 223 -6.16 11.29 -2.63
CA LEU A 223 -5.69 12.02 -3.81
C LEU A 223 -5.82 13.51 -3.58
N SER A 224 -4.76 14.28 -3.84
CA SER A 224 -4.80 15.74 -3.77
C SER A 224 -5.19 16.34 -5.13
N VAL A 225 -5.96 17.43 -5.12
CA VAL A 225 -6.24 18.22 -6.34
C VAL A 225 -5.00 18.86 -6.97
N THR A 226 -3.85 18.80 -6.28
CA THR A 226 -2.55 19.21 -6.84
C THR A 226 -1.87 18.13 -7.69
N GLU A 227 -2.50 16.96 -7.77
CA GLU A 227 -2.04 15.83 -8.59
C GLU A 227 -2.82 15.79 -9.92
N GLY A 228 -2.57 14.79 -10.77
CA GLY A 228 -3.34 14.64 -12.01
C GLY A 228 -4.69 13.97 -11.78
N GLU A 229 -5.74 14.46 -12.43
CA GLU A 229 -7.09 13.87 -12.40
C GLU A 229 -7.18 12.48 -13.04
N ASP A 230 -6.16 12.09 -13.81
CA ASP A 230 -6.00 10.78 -14.44
C ASP A 230 -5.27 9.74 -13.57
N LYS A 231 -4.89 10.11 -12.35
CA LYS A 231 -4.22 9.21 -11.39
C LYS A 231 -4.95 7.86 -11.21
N PRO A 232 -6.29 7.81 -11.10
CA PRO A 232 -6.96 6.52 -10.99
C PRO A 232 -6.72 5.58 -12.17
N LEU A 233 -6.56 6.12 -13.38
CA LEU A 233 -6.26 5.32 -14.57
C LEU A 233 -4.78 4.93 -14.66
N LYS A 234 -3.88 5.73 -14.08
CA LYS A 234 -2.44 5.47 -14.04
C LYS A 234 -2.05 4.43 -12.98
N TYR A 235 -2.81 4.37 -11.89
CA TYR A 235 -2.58 3.47 -10.75
C TYR A 235 -3.82 2.63 -10.44
N PRO A 236 -4.33 1.85 -11.42
CA PRO A 236 -5.62 1.20 -11.31
C PRO A 236 -5.70 0.22 -10.13
N ASP A 237 -4.63 -0.49 -9.83
CA ASP A 237 -4.60 -1.49 -8.75
C ASP A 237 -4.90 -0.84 -7.38
N MET A 238 -4.39 0.37 -7.15
CA MET A 238 -4.64 1.09 -5.90
C MET A 238 -6.13 1.45 -5.75
N PHE A 239 -6.73 2.02 -6.80
CA PHE A 239 -8.13 2.44 -6.75
C PHE A 239 -9.10 1.24 -6.82
N ALA A 240 -8.69 0.13 -7.44
CA ALA A 240 -9.44 -1.13 -7.39
C ALA A 240 -9.48 -1.73 -5.98
N ALA A 241 -8.39 -1.60 -5.21
CA ALA A 241 -8.29 -2.10 -3.85
C ALA A 241 -8.93 -1.17 -2.81
N ALA A 242 -9.15 0.11 -3.12
CA ALA A 242 -9.69 1.10 -2.20
C ALA A 242 -11.22 1.01 -2.09
N SER A 243 -11.74 1.08 -0.86
CA SER A 243 -13.17 1.24 -0.59
C SER A 243 -13.63 2.69 -0.73
N LEU A 244 -12.74 3.63 -0.40
CA LEU A 244 -13.01 5.06 -0.43
C LEU A 244 -11.85 5.79 -1.13
N MET A 245 -12.18 6.78 -1.97
CA MET A 245 -11.27 7.80 -2.47
C MET A 245 -11.60 9.13 -1.81
N ILE A 246 -10.62 9.73 -1.15
CA ILE A 246 -10.71 11.10 -0.64
C ILE A 246 -10.01 12.03 -1.61
N VAL A 247 -10.75 13.00 -2.16
CA VAL A 247 -10.19 14.12 -2.93
C VAL A 247 -9.89 15.24 -1.96
N ASN A 248 -8.61 15.39 -1.61
CA ASN A 248 -8.13 16.32 -0.59
C ASN A 248 -7.65 17.66 -1.20
N LYS A 249 -7.54 18.66 -0.35
CA LYS A 249 -7.09 20.04 -0.67
C LYS A 249 -8.03 20.77 -1.64
N ILE A 250 -9.35 20.52 -1.53
CA ILE A 250 -10.34 21.16 -2.41
C ILE A 250 -10.35 22.67 -2.30
N ASP A 251 -9.85 23.24 -1.20
CA ASP A 251 -9.61 24.67 -1.00
C ASP A 251 -8.69 25.28 -2.08
N LEU A 252 -7.86 24.46 -2.72
CA LEU A 252 -6.97 24.91 -3.80
C LEU A 252 -7.63 24.89 -5.20
N LEU A 253 -8.83 24.33 -5.35
CA LEU A 253 -9.52 24.23 -6.65
C LEU A 253 -9.64 25.58 -7.37
N PRO A 254 -9.93 26.73 -6.71
CA PRO A 254 -10.02 28.00 -7.40
C PRO A 254 -8.70 28.45 -8.08
N HIS A 255 -7.58 27.84 -7.70
CA HIS A 255 -6.24 28.20 -8.19
C HIS A 255 -5.65 27.15 -9.14
N LEU A 256 -6.36 26.06 -9.41
CA LEU A 256 -5.85 24.92 -10.17
C LEU A 256 -6.77 24.56 -11.34
N ARG A 257 -6.17 23.95 -12.36
CA ARG A 257 -6.90 23.33 -13.46
C ARG A 257 -7.08 21.84 -13.15
N PHE A 258 -7.96 21.52 -12.21
CA PHE A 258 -8.27 20.14 -11.84
C PHE A 258 -9.77 19.91 -12.00
N ASP A 259 -10.13 18.92 -12.83
CA ASP A 259 -11.51 18.51 -13.04
C ASP A 259 -11.87 17.36 -12.09
N VAL A 260 -12.58 17.72 -11.01
CA VAL A 260 -13.00 16.78 -9.97
C VAL A 260 -13.92 15.68 -10.54
N GLU A 261 -14.86 16.04 -11.41
CA GLU A 261 -15.81 15.07 -11.97
C GLU A 261 -15.14 14.09 -12.93
N ARG A 262 -14.17 14.57 -13.69
CA ARG A 262 -13.34 13.72 -14.52
C ARG A 262 -12.51 12.73 -13.69
N CYS A 263 -11.95 13.18 -12.57
CA CYS A 263 -11.22 12.33 -11.63
C CYS A 263 -12.14 11.25 -11.03
N ILE A 264 -13.32 11.62 -10.55
CA ILE A 264 -14.32 10.69 -10.01
C ILE A 264 -14.75 9.67 -11.07
N THR A 265 -15.00 10.12 -12.28
CA THR A 265 -15.35 9.24 -13.40
C THR A 265 -14.21 8.25 -13.70
N ALA A 266 -12.96 8.70 -13.66
CA ALA A 266 -11.79 7.84 -13.84
C ALA A 266 -11.69 6.79 -12.72
N ALA A 267 -11.90 7.16 -11.46
CA ALA A 267 -11.91 6.24 -10.33
C ALA A 267 -13.01 5.18 -10.44
N ARG A 268 -14.22 5.61 -10.79
CA ARG A 268 -15.38 4.69 -10.99
C ARG A 268 -15.27 3.78 -12.18
N ARG A 269 -14.48 4.14 -13.19
CA ARG A 269 -14.15 3.21 -14.31
C ARG A 269 -13.26 2.07 -13.85
N VAL A 270 -12.40 2.31 -12.86
CA VAL A 270 -11.51 1.30 -12.26
C VAL A 270 -12.27 0.48 -11.22
N ASN A 271 -13.01 1.15 -10.35
CA ASN A 271 -13.78 0.55 -9.28
C ASN A 271 -15.18 1.19 -9.22
N PRO A 272 -16.19 0.57 -9.82
CA PRO A 272 -17.55 1.10 -9.82
C PRO A 272 -18.16 1.29 -8.42
N ALA A 273 -17.67 0.56 -7.42
CA ALA A 273 -18.17 0.60 -6.05
C ALA A 273 -17.43 1.61 -5.16
N ILE A 274 -16.41 2.30 -5.68
CA ILE A 274 -15.61 3.22 -4.88
C ILE A 274 -16.45 4.40 -4.38
N GLU A 275 -16.48 4.59 -3.09
CA GLU A 275 -17.05 5.78 -2.48
C GLU A 275 -16.12 6.98 -2.67
N VAL A 276 -16.65 8.19 -2.72
CA VAL A 276 -15.83 9.39 -2.92
C VAL A 276 -16.27 10.48 -1.96
N ILE A 277 -15.31 11.03 -1.22
CA ILE A 277 -15.47 12.19 -0.36
C ILE A 277 -14.52 13.29 -0.85
N ARG A 278 -15.02 14.53 -0.88
CA ARG A 278 -14.25 15.73 -1.22
C ARG A 278 -14.06 16.52 0.06
N LEU A 279 -12.83 16.84 0.39
CA LEU A 279 -12.55 17.60 1.61
C LEU A 279 -11.29 18.44 1.53
N SER A 280 -11.17 19.37 2.45
CA SER A 280 -9.93 20.04 2.77
C SER A 280 -9.56 19.78 4.24
N ALA A 281 -8.47 19.09 4.45
CA ALA A 281 -7.93 18.89 5.81
C ALA A 281 -7.51 20.19 6.49
N THR A 282 -7.28 21.25 5.73
CA THR A 282 -6.84 22.56 6.22
C THR A 282 -8.01 23.45 6.64
N THR A 283 -9.06 23.53 5.81
CA THR A 283 -10.23 24.37 6.09
C THR A 283 -11.33 23.68 6.86
N GLY A 284 -11.32 22.34 6.88
CA GLY A 284 -12.37 21.52 7.47
C GLY A 284 -13.57 21.28 6.55
N GLU A 285 -13.59 21.85 5.35
CA GLU A 285 -14.66 21.59 4.37
C GLU A 285 -14.73 20.10 4.03
N GLY A 286 -15.92 19.49 4.08
CA GLY A 286 -16.15 18.08 3.81
C GLY A 286 -15.71 17.10 4.92
N MET A 287 -15.19 17.61 6.04
CA MET A 287 -14.77 16.74 7.16
C MET A 287 -15.93 16.01 7.83
N ASP A 288 -17.12 16.59 7.84
CA ASP A 288 -18.30 15.93 8.43
C ASP A 288 -18.73 14.68 7.65
N ASP A 289 -18.59 14.68 6.33
CA ASP A 289 -18.87 13.50 5.50
C ASP A 289 -17.87 12.39 5.81
N TRP A 290 -16.58 12.75 5.96
CA TRP A 290 -15.54 11.82 6.36
C TRP A 290 -15.78 11.22 7.74
N LEU A 291 -16.09 12.04 8.74
CA LEU A 291 -16.38 11.58 10.09
C LEU A 291 -17.63 10.69 10.13
N SER A 292 -18.66 11.03 9.36
CA SER A 292 -19.87 10.21 9.23
C SER A 292 -19.58 8.86 8.59
N TRP A 293 -18.72 8.81 7.58
CA TRP A 293 -18.26 7.56 6.97
C TRP A 293 -17.51 6.68 7.97
N LEU A 294 -16.64 7.28 8.80
CA LEU A 294 -15.94 6.55 9.88
C LEU A 294 -16.92 5.96 10.90
N GLU A 295 -17.91 6.74 11.32
CA GLU A 295 -18.92 6.30 12.28
C GLU A 295 -19.76 5.12 11.74
N GLN A 296 -20.12 5.15 10.46
CA GLN A 296 -20.84 4.06 9.79
C GLN A 296 -20.00 2.78 9.74
N ARG A 297 -18.69 2.89 9.50
CA ARG A 297 -17.77 1.74 9.49
C ARG A 297 -17.58 1.13 10.86
N MET A 298 -17.57 1.94 11.90
CA MET A 298 -17.48 1.48 13.28
C MET A 298 -18.80 0.95 13.83
N ALA A 299 -19.93 1.12 13.13
CA ALA A 299 -21.21 0.58 13.56
C ALA A 299 -21.16 -0.96 13.59
N PRO A 300 -21.80 -1.63 14.59
CA PRO A 300 -21.83 -3.08 14.59
C PRO A 300 -22.53 -3.54 13.31
N VAL A 301 -21.91 -4.44 12.59
CA VAL A 301 -22.64 -5.25 11.61
C VAL A 301 -23.71 -5.96 12.42
N ALA A 302 -25.00 -5.66 12.18
CA ALA A 302 -26.09 -6.38 12.77
C ALA A 302 -25.87 -7.85 12.46
N ARG A 303 -25.44 -8.64 13.44
CA ARG A 303 -25.35 -10.09 13.28
C ARG A 303 -26.75 -10.53 12.92
N VAL A 304 -26.94 -11.01 11.72
CA VAL A 304 -28.15 -11.69 11.29
C VAL A 304 -28.25 -12.92 12.19
N ALA A 305 -29.00 -12.77 13.29
CA ALA A 305 -29.38 -13.85 14.17
C ALA A 305 -30.49 -14.64 13.44
N GLU A 306 -30.14 -15.33 12.38
CA GLU A 306 -31.01 -16.28 11.70
C GLU A 306 -30.32 -17.65 11.68
N GLY A 307 -30.79 -18.56 12.55
CA GLY A 307 -30.50 -19.98 12.37
C GLY A 307 -30.37 -20.86 13.61
N ALA A 308 -30.73 -20.43 14.81
CA ALA A 308 -30.62 -21.32 15.98
C ALA A 308 -31.95 -21.72 16.62
N GLU A 309 -33.10 -21.44 16.04
CA GLU A 309 -34.41 -21.83 16.61
C GLU A 309 -35.28 -22.66 15.64
N ARG A 310 -34.81 -23.77 15.12
CA ARG A 310 -35.65 -24.79 14.46
C ARG A 310 -35.06 -26.20 14.49
N VAL A 311 -34.61 -26.68 15.64
CA VAL A 311 -34.30 -28.13 15.79
C VAL A 311 -34.76 -28.67 17.17
N THR A 312 -35.77 -28.13 17.82
CA THR A 312 -36.31 -28.77 19.01
C THR A 312 -37.83 -28.88 19.03
N SER A 313 -38.46 -29.25 17.91
CA SER A 313 -39.90 -29.59 17.89
C SER A 313 -40.24 -30.67 16.86
N ALA A 314 -39.54 -31.79 16.89
CA ALA A 314 -39.95 -33.00 16.17
C ALA A 314 -39.48 -34.26 16.91
N ALA A 315 -39.83 -34.37 18.20
CA ALA A 315 -39.75 -35.62 18.97
C ALA A 315 -40.73 -35.58 20.12
N ARG A 316 -42.00 -35.71 19.81
CA ARG A 316 -43.02 -36.34 20.70
C ARG A 316 -44.10 -36.96 19.85
#